data_b20910298c340c095afe2f8326dd2c02
#
_entry.id   b20910298c340c095afe2f8326dd2c02
#
_cell.length_a   1.000
_cell.length_b   1.000
_cell.length_c   1.000
_cell.angle_alpha   90.00
_cell.angle_beta   90.00
_cell.angle_gamma   90.00
#
_symmetry.space_group_name_H-M   'P 1'
#
loop_
_entity.id
_entity.type
_entity.pdbx_description
1 polymer ?
#
loop_
_entity_poly.entity_id
_entity_poly.type
_entity_poly.pdbx_seq_one_letter_code
_entity_poly.pdbx_strand_id
1 'polypeptide(L)'
;MQIDYPAACNAVETLLVHQSLLETIWLDVADALLAANVKLLCDEPSLSVLLTTTTSSPPNRPTASLLKMHVLPAPPEAYTTEHLSLTLAVRTVPSLAAAITHINEHGSHHTDCIVTESTAAGSMFVRGVDSAGVFVNASTRFADGFRYGFGAEVGISTGRIHARGPVGLEGLVTYKYVLRSQGEQGHVVGEFGREPGKKQYTHQPIEAKELPF
;
A
#
# COMPACT_ATOMS: atom_id res chain seq x y z
N MET A 1 2.71 -9.64 10.05
CA MET A 1 3.05 -8.39 9.33
C MET A 1 3.81 -7.44 10.24
N GLN A 2 3.20 -6.91 11.29
CA GLN A 2 3.84 -5.95 12.20
C GLN A 2 5.01 -6.54 13.01
N ILE A 3 4.93 -7.81 13.41
CA ILE A 3 5.89 -8.46 14.30
C ILE A 3 7.11 -9.08 13.62
N ASP A 4 7.09 -9.22 12.30
CA ASP A 4 8.19 -9.82 11.53
C ASP A 4 9.35 -8.84 11.36
N TYR A 5 9.08 -7.68 10.75
CA TYR A 5 10.05 -6.61 10.58
C TYR A 5 9.32 -5.25 10.58
N PRO A 6 9.15 -4.62 11.73
CA PRO A 6 8.31 -3.42 11.86
C PRO A 6 8.88 -2.17 11.16
N ALA A 7 10.17 -2.14 10.87
CA ALA A 7 10.83 -1.04 10.16
C ALA A 7 10.80 -1.19 8.63
N ALA A 8 10.16 -2.22 8.10
CA ALA A 8 10.02 -2.35 6.65
C ALA A 8 8.89 -1.47 6.12
N CYS A 9 9.08 -0.83 4.97
CA CYS A 9 8.10 0.06 4.32
C CYS A 9 6.73 -0.59 4.03
N ASN A 10 6.67 -1.91 4.01
CA ASN A 10 5.46 -2.71 3.83
C ASN A 10 4.93 -3.34 5.13
N ALA A 11 5.44 -2.92 6.29
CA ALA A 11 4.88 -3.29 7.59
C ALA A 11 3.52 -2.59 7.82
N VAL A 12 2.67 -3.20 8.66
CA VAL A 12 1.38 -2.59 9.02
C VAL A 12 1.60 -1.51 10.06
N GLU A 13 1.17 -0.29 9.78
CA GLU A 13 1.29 0.87 10.65
C GLU A 13 -0.06 1.32 11.22
N THR A 14 -1.13 1.09 10.46
CA THR A 14 -2.49 1.41 10.86
C THR A 14 -3.42 0.22 10.64
N LEU A 15 -4.24 -0.08 11.62
CA LEU A 15 -5.31 -1.07 11.58
C LEU A 15 -6.66 -0.37 11.65
N LEU A 16 -7.48 -0.50 10.61
CA LEU A 16 -8.85 -0.02 10.60
C LEU A 16 -9.78 -1.17 10.99
N VAL A 17 -10.55 -0.98 12.05
CA VAL A 17 -11.48 -1.97 12.59
C VAL A 17 -12.90 -1.50 12.33
N HIS A 18 -13.72 -2.33 11.66
CA HIS A 18 -15.14 -2.02 11.50
C HIS A 18 -15.84 -2.02 12.87
N GLN A 19 -16.67 -1.02 13.12
CA GLN A 19 -17.33 -0.83 14.43
C GLN A 19 -18.07 -2.07 14.93
N SER A 20 -18.67 -2.89 14.05
CA SER A 20 -19.37 -4.11 14.45
C SER A 20 -18.45 -5.24 14.93
N LEU A 21 -17.14 -5.10 14.76
CA LEU A 21 -16.14 -6.10 15.14
C LEU A 21 -15.41 -5.75 16.44
N LEU A 22 -15.73 -4.63 17.06
CA LEU A 22 -15.04 -4.15 18.26
C LEU A 22 -15.17 -5.08 19.46
N GLU A 23 -16.36 -5.65 19.66
CA GLU A 23 -16.63 -6.54 20.80
C GLU A 23 -16.31 -8.02 20.51
N THR A 24 -15.81 -8.32 19.30
CA THR A 24 -15.53 -9.68 18.82
C THR A 24 -14.08 -9.79 18.35
N ILE A 25 -13.86 -9.74 17.05
CA ILE A 25 -12.56 -9.97 16.41
C ILE A 25 -11.47 -9.02 16.93
N TRP A 26 -11.81 -7.75 17.21
CA TRP A 26 -10.83 -6.78 17.70
C TRP A 26 -10.17 -7.23 18.99
N LEU A 27 -10.92 -7.82 19.91
CA LEU A 27 -10.39 -8.29 21.18
C LEU A 27 -9.32 -9.36 20.99
N ASP A 28 -9.58 -10.35 20.11
CA ASP A 28 -8.63 -11.42 19.83
C ASP A 28 -7.37 -10.91 19.10
N VAL A 29 -7.55 -9.97 18.17
CA VAL A 29 -6.44 -9.33 17.46
C VAL A 29 -5.57 -8.51 18.42
N ALA A 30 -6.18 -7.73 19.29
CA ALA A 30 -5.46 -6.94 20.30
C ALA A 30 -4.67 -7.84 21.26
N ASP A 31 -5.28 -8.92 21.75
CA ASP A 31 -4.62 -9.88 22.62
C ASP A 31 -3.38 -10.51 21.94
N ALA A 32 -3.50 -10.90 20.68
CA ALA A 32 -2.38 -11.44 19.91
C ALA A 32 -1.25 -10.41 19.70
N LEU A 33 -1.59 -9.16 19.40
CA LEU A 33 -0.63 -8.07 19.23
C LEU A 33 0.09 -7.74 20.53
N LEU A 34 -0.65 -7.65 21.65
CA LEU A 34 -0.08 -7.39 22.97
C LEU A 34 0.84 -8.53 23.43
N ALA A 35 0.47 -9.78 23.17
CA ALA A 35 1.33 -10.94 23.42
C ALA A 35 2.65 -10.88 22.64
N ALA A 36 2.66 -10.22 21.49
CA ALA A 36 3.84 -9.95 20.69
C ALA A 36 4.55 -8.61 21.04
N ASN A 37 4.20 -7.99 22.18
CA ASN A 37 4.74 -6.71 22.66
C ASN A 37 4.52 -5.53 21.70
N VAL A 38 3.45 -5.55 20.90
CA VAL A 38 3.06 -4.42 20.07
C VAL A 38 2.39 -3.36 20.93
N LYS A 39 2.83 -2.12 20.80
CA LYS A 39 2.18 -0.95 21.39
C LYS A 39 0.99 -0.54 20.52
N LEU A 40 -0.19 -0.41 21.10
CA LEU A 40 -1.42 -0.03 20.41
C LEU A 40 -1.78 1.43 20.71
N LEU A 41 -1.87 2.25 19.68
CA LEU A 41 -2.40 3.61 19.75
C LEU A 41 -3.84 3.58 19.24
N CYS A 42 -4.78 3.61 20.16
CA CYS A 42 -6.18 3.34 19.90
C CYS A 42 -7.02 4.63 19.87
N ASP A 43 -7.98 4.71 18.95
CA ASP A 43 -9.05 5.70 19.07
C ASP A 43 -9.96 5.38 20.25
N GLU A 44 -10.82 6.31 20.60
CA GLU A 44 -11.65 6.20 21.81
C GLU A 44 -12.56 4.96 21.79
N PRO A 45 -13.27 4.58 20.70
CA PRO A 45 -14.11 3.38 20.71
C PRO A 45 -13.31 2.08 20.87
N SER A 46 -12.21 1.90 20.14
CA SER A 46 -11.37 0.69 20.25
C SER A 46 -10.67 0.58 21.60
N LEU A 47 -10.27 1.72 22.19
CA LEU A 47 -9.69 1.79 23.53
C LEU A 47 -10.71 1.42 24.60
N SER A 48 -11.91 2.00 24.54
CA SER A 48 -12.97 1.79 25.53
C SER A 48 -13.33 0.31 25.66
N VAL A 49 -13.48 -0.39 24.54
CA VAL A 49 -13.81 -1.83 24.54
C VAL A 49 -12.69 -2.65 25.20
N LEU A 50 -11.43 -2.35 24.96
CA LEU A 50 -10.31 -3.04 25.61
C LEU A 50 -10.30 -2.82 27.13
N LEU A 51 -10.57 -1.61 27.60
CA LEU A 51 -10.54 -1.26 29.01
C LEU A 51 -11.75 -1.81 29.80
N THR A 52 -12.94 -1.84 29.18
CA THR A 52 -14.17 -2.33 29.83
C THR A 52 -14.21 -3.85 29.91
N THR A 53 -13.70 -4.55 28.93
CA THR A 53 -13.76 -6.02 28.87
C THR A 53 -12.76 -6.70 29.81
N THR A 54 -11.79 -5.98 30.37
CA THR A 54 -10.82 -6.52 31.34
C THR A 54 -11.45 -6.94 32.68
N THR A 55 -12.67 -6.51 33.00
CA THR A 55 -13.35 -6.85 34.25
C THR A 55 -14.04 -8.21 34.25
N SER A 56 -14.19 -8.86 33.08
CA SER A 56 -14.94 -10.13 32.91
C SER A 56 -14.21 -11.17 32.06
N SER A 57 -12.89 -11.12 31.98
CA SER A 57 -12.08 -11.86 30.97
C SER A 57 -11.72 -13.31 31.33
N PRO A 58 -11.58 -14.22 30.36
CA PRO A 58 -11.03 -15.55 30.55
C PRO A 58 -9.55 -15.50 30.99
N PRO A 59 -9.00 -16.58 31.60
CA PRO A 59 -7.69 -16.58 32.28
C PRO A 59 -6.46 -16.34 31.37
N ASN A 60 -6.62 -16.26 30.07
CA ASN A 60 -5.53 -16.08 29.11
C ASN A 60 -5.40 -14.65 28.54
N ARG A 61 -6.19 -13.70 29.02
CA ARG A 61 -6.06 -12.29 28.54
C ARG A 61 -4.88 -11.56 29.19
N PRO A 62 -4.32 -10.55 28.48
CA PRO A 62 -3.26 -9.71 29.04
C PRO A 62 -3.65 -9.10 30.38
N THR A 63 -2.72 -9.09 31.32
CA THR A 63 -2.95 -8.50 32.63
C THR A 63 -3.23 -7.00 32.50
N ALA A 64 -4.02 -6.44 33.44
CA ALA A 64 -4.31 -5.00 33.49
C ALA A 64 -3.03 -4.13 33.47
N SER A 65 -1.90 -4.68 33.91
CA SER A 65 -0.58 -4.03 33.84
C SER A 65 -0.06 -3.91 32.40
N LEU A 66 -0.15 -4.97 31.60
CA LEU A 66 0.27 -4.94 30.17
C LEU A 66 -0.60 -3.99 29.36
N LEU A 67 -1.91 -3.98 29.59
CA LEU A 67 -2.81 -3.03 28.94
C LEU A 67 -2.42 -1.57 29.22
N LYS A 68 -2.14 -1.23 30.47
CA LYS A 68 -1.72 0.14 30.86
C LYS A 68 -0.38 0.56 30.24
N MET A 69 0.51 -0.37 29.97
CA MET A 69 1.84 -0.08 29.40
C MET A 69 1.83 0.02 27.87
N HIS A 70 1.01 -0.78 27.21
CA HIS A 70 1.06 -0.95 25.76
C HIS A 70 -0.16 -0.42 25.02
N VAL A 71 -1.24 -0.02 25.69
CA VAL A 71 -2.45 0.53 25.06
C VAL A 71 -2.63 1.98 25.48
N LEU A 72 -2.55 2.89 24.52
CA LEU A 72 -2.60 4.33 24.72
C LEU A 72 -3.60 4.97 23.77
N PRO A 73 -4.15 6.16 24.11
CA PRO A 73 -4.92 6.95 23.16
C PRO A 73 -4.06 7.31 21.93
N ALA A 74 -4.64 7.21 20.75
CA ALA A 74 -3.99 7.61 19.50
C ALA A 74 -3.99 9.14 19.37
N PRO A 75 -2.84 9.81 19.30
CA PRO A 75 -2.80 11.19 18.91
C PRO A 75 -3.11 11.32 17.39
N PRO A 76 -3.58 12.48 16.90
CA PRO A 76 -3.98 12.65 15.50
C PRO A 76 -2.92 12.25 14.49
N GLU A 77 -1.66 12.54 14.77
CA GLU A 77 -0.50 12.23 13.93
C GLU A 77 -0.18 10.73 13.84
N ALA A 78 -0.72 9.90 14.73
CA ALA A 78 -0.46 8.45 14.73
C ALA A 78 -0.85 7.77 13.41
N TYR A 79 -1.86 8.32 12.72
CA TYR A 79 -2.37 7.75 11.47
C TYR A 79 -1.60 8.17 10.21
N THR A 80 -0.65 9.09 10.36
CA THR A 80 0.21 9.57 9.27
C THR A 80 1.70 9.34 9.57
N THR A 81 1.99 8.66 10.68
CA THR A 81 3.35 8.39 11.14
C THR A 81 3.80 7.00 10.71
N GLU A 82 4.96 6.93 10.09
CA GLU A 82 5.68 5.67 9.92
C GLU A 82 6.39 5.33 11.24
N HIS A 83 5.86 4.34 11.98
CA HIS A 83 6.31 4.09 13.35
C HIS A 83 7.68 3.41 13.44
N LEU A 84 8.10 2.64 12.45
CA LEU A 84 9.39 1.91 12.38
C LEU A 84 9.69 1.03 13.60
N SER A 85 8.69 0.69 14.36
CA SER A 85 8.77 -0.02 15.64
C SER A 85 7.56 -0.91 15.86
N LEU A 86 7.54 -1.71 16.91
CA LEU A 86 6.37 -2.49 17.34
C LEU A 86 5.27 -1.57 17.89
N THR A 87 4.80 -0.65 17.06
CA THR A 87 3.72 0.30 17.37
C THR A 87 2.71 0.27 16.23
N LEU A 88 1.43 0.20 16.56
CA LEU A 88 0.31 0.11 15.63
C LEU A 88 -0.76 1.13 15.99
N ALA A 89 -1.12 2.01 15.07
CA ALA A 89 -2.29 2.86 15.21
C ALA A 89 -3.56 2.06 14.91
N VAL A 90 -4.61 2.28 15.70
CA VAL A 90 -5.90 1.58 15.55
C VAL A 90 -7.01 2.60 15.45
N ARG A 91 -7.85 2.48 14.43
CA ARG A 91 -9.00 3.35 14.21
C ARG A 91 -10.25 2.55 13.91
N THR A 92 -11.33 2.93 14.56
CA THR A 92 -12.67 2.41 14.31
C THR A 92 -13.30 3.10 13.11
N VAL A 93 -13.88 2.33 12.22
CA VAL A 93 -14.57 2.86 11.02
C VAL A 93 -16.01 2.33 10.94
N PRO A 94 -16.99 3.17 10.56
CA PRO A 94 -18.39 2.76 10.47
C PRO A 94 -18.73 2.02 9.17
N SER A 95 -17.87 2.10 8.16
CA SER A 95 -18.14 1.50 6.84
C SER A 95 -16.87 1.34 6.02
N LEU A 96 -16.95 0.52 4.97
CA LEU A 96 -15.89 0.40 3.96
C LEU A 96 -15.56 1.73 3.27
N ALA A 97 -16.58 2.54 2.97
CA ALA A 97 -16.36 3.86 2.36
C ALA A 97 -15.55 4.77 3.28
N ALA A 98 -15.85 4.79 4.59
CA ALA A 98 -15.08 5.56 5.57
C ALA A 98 -13.64 5.04 5.70
N ALA A 99 -13.42 3.73 5.62
CA ALA A 99 -12.08 3.14 5.59
C ALA A 99 -11.28 3.60 4.36
N ILE A 100 -11.87 3.54 3.17
CA ILE A 100 -11.24 3.99 1.92
C ILE A 100 -10.88 5.48 2.00
N THR A 101 -11.79 6.31 2.48
CA THR A 101 -11.54 7.75 2.68
C THR A 101 -10.35 7.96 3.62
N HIS A 102 -10.35 7.28 4.77
CA HIS A 102 -9.25 7.40 5.73
C HIS A 102 -7.90 7.00 5.13
N ILE A 103 -7.84 5.88 4.41
CA ILE A 103 -6.61 5.41 3.76
C ILE A 103 -6.10 6.45 2.75
N ASN A 104 -6.99 6.97 1.90
CA ASN A 104 -6.61 7.94 0.88
C ASN A 104 -6.17 9.30 1.45
N GLU A 105 -6.64 9.67 2.64
CA GLU A 105 -6.28 10.93 3.31
C GLU A 105 -5.04 10.82 4.21
N HIS A 106 -4.79 9.66 4.82
CA HIS A 106 -3.79 9.50 5.87
C HIS A 106 -2.71 8.47 5.55
N GLY A 107 -2.99 7.52 4.65
CA GLY A 107 -2.08 6.44 4.30
C GLY A 107 -0.83 6.92 3.56
N SER A 108 0.22 6.10 3.62
CA SER A 108 1.49 6.33 2.90
C SER A 108 1.37 6.15 1.38
N HIS A 109 0.27 5.61 0.88
CA HIS A 109 0.06 5.18 -0.50
C HIS A 109 1.03 4.08 -0.97
N HIS A 110 1.66 3.38 -0.04
CA HIS A 110 2.54 2.27 -0.35
C HIS A 110 1.74 0.99 -0.61
N THR A 111 1.14 0.42 0.43
CA THR A 111 0.40 -0.84 0.31
C THR A 111 -0.69 -0.94 1.37
N ASP A 112 -1.90 -1.25 0.93
CA ASP A 112 -3.05 -1.43 1.79
C ASP A 112 -3.72 -2.78 1.54
N CYS A 113 -4.34 -3.34 2.57
CA CYS A 113 -5.01 -4.63 2.50
C CYS A 113 -6.37 -4.59 3.20
N ILE A 114 -7.36 -5.19 2.57
CA ILE A 114 -8.63 -5.55 3.21
C ILE A 114 -8.67 -7.03 3.55
N VAL A 115 -9.17 -7.37 4.73
CA VAL A 115 -9.53 -8.74 5.12
C VAL A 115 -11.04 -8.85 5.08
N THR A 116 -11.58 -9.65 4.16
CA THR A 116 -13.02 -9.78 3.94
C THR A 116 -13.38 -11.08 3.24
N GLU A 117 -14.57 -11.63 3.54
CA GLU A 117 -15.18 -12.72 2.78
C GLU A 117 -16.03 -12.22 1.61
N SER A 118 -16.37 -10.93 1.59
CA SER A 118 -17.21 -10.32 0.57
C SER A 118 -16.41 -9.93 -0.67
N THR A 119 -16.62 -10.64 -1.78
CA THR A 119 -16.01 -10.30 -3.07
C THR A 119 -16.38 -8.88 -3.53
N ALA A 120 -17.60 -8.42 -3.25
CA ALA A 120 -18.05 -7.07 -3.58
C ALA A 120 -17.28 -6.01 -2.78
N ALA A 121 -17.07 -6.24 -1.47
CA ALA A 121 -16.28 -5.35 -0.63
C ALA A 121 -14.81 -5.31 -1.07
N GLY A 122 -14.22 -6.47 -1.37
CA GLY A 122 -12.85 -6.56 -1.91
C GLY A 122 -12.70 -5.78 -3.22
N SER A 123 -13.65 -5.94 -4.14
CA SER A 123 -13.66 -5.23 -5.42
C SER A 123 -13.86 -3.71 -5.26
N MET A 124 -14.68 -3.28 -4.32
CA MET A 124 -14.86 -1.86 -4.00
C MET A 124 -13.58 -1.27 -3.39
N PHE A 125 -12.93 -1.98 -2.48
CA PHE A 125 -11.68 -1.59 -1.86
C PHE A 125 -10.57 -1.39 -2.90
N VAL A 126 -10.36 -2.39 -3.77
CA VAL A 126 -9.33 -2.33 -4.82
C VAL A 126 -9.53 -1.15 -5.77
N ARG A 127 -10.78 -0.78 -6.09
CA ARG A 127 -11.05 0.38 -6.94
C ARG A 127 -10.98 1.72 -6.22
N GLY A 128 -11.24 1.72 -4.92
CA GLY A 128 -11.37 2.96 -4.14
C GLY A 128 -10.08 3.43 -3.47
N VAL A 129 -9.17 2.50 -3.15
CA VAL A 129 -7.90 2.82 -2.48
C VAL A 129 -6.86 3.22 -3.52
N ASP A 130 -6.22 4.36 -3.26
CA ASP A 130 -5.18 4.93 -4.11
C ASP A 130 -3.78 4.65 -3.55
N SER A 131 -3.38 3.39 -3.56
CA SER A 131 -2.05 2.95 -3.16
C SER A 131 -1.37 2.17 -4.27
N ALA A 132 -0.04 2.08 -4.22
CA ALA A 132 0.75 1.34 -5.20
C ALA A 132 0.44 -0.17 -5.16
N GLY A 133 0.24 -0.73 -3.95
CA GLY A 133 -0.20 -2.09 -3.72
C GLY A 133 -1.56 -2.11 -3.04
N VAL A 134 -2.56 -2.79 -3.61
CA VAL A 134 -3.88 -2.96 -2.99
C VAL A 134 -4.23 -4.44 -2.97
N PHE A 135 -4.33 -5.00 -1.78
CA PHE A 135 -4.46 -6.43 -1.55
C PHE A 135 -5.81 -6.81 -0.93
N VAL A 136 -6.23 -8.02 -1.20
CA VAL A 136 -7.40 -8.63 -0.57
C VAL A 136 -6.95 -9.95 0.06
N ASN A 137 -7.15 -10.10 1.36
CA ASN A 137 -6.81 -11.30 2.14
C ASN A 137 -5.34 -11.75 1.99
N ALA A 138 -4.43 -10.81 1.78
CA ALA A 138 -3.00 -11.08 1.65
C ALA A 138 -2.18 -10.16 2.53
N SER A 139 -1.01 -10.61 2.94
CA SER A 139 -0.09 -9.80 3.75
C SER A 139 0.50 -8.66 2.94
N THR A 140 0.54 -7.45 3.52
CA THR A 140 1.24 -6.30 2.92
C THR A 140 2.73 -6.58 2.70
N ARG A 141 3.30 -7.54 3.42
CA ARG A 141 4.68 -8.01 3.25
C ARG A 141 4.97 -8.66 1.89
N PHE A 142 3.95 -8.97 1.09
CA PHE A 142 4.14 -9.40 -0.30
C PHE A 142 4.51 -8.26 -1.24
N ALA A 143 4.32 -7.00 -0.85
CA ALA A 143 4.73 -5.84 -1.62
C ALA A 143 6.26 -5.67 -1.56
N ASP A 144 6.97 -6.39 -2.39
CA ASP A 144 8.42 -6.51 -2.41
C ASP A 144 8.89 -6.86 -3.82
N GLY A 145 9.86 -6.13 -4.33
CA GLY A 145 10.33 -6.29 -5.71
C GLY A 145 10.86 -7.68 -6.02
N PHE A 146 11.49 -8.36 -5.06
CA PHE A 146 11.93 -9.74 -5.23
C PHE A 146 10.72 -10.69 -5.34
N ARG A 147 9.71 -10.52 -4.46
CA ARG A 147 8.49 -11.35 -4.47
C ARG A 147 7.64 -11.12 -5.71
N TYR A 148 7.68 -9.91 -6.28
CA TYR A 148 7.01 -9.60 -7.55
C TYR A 148 7.77 -10.11 -8.78
N GLY A 149 8.99 -10.62 -8.61
CA GLY A 149 9.80 -11.12 -9.71
C GLY A 149 10.63 -10.07 -10.42
N PHE A 150 10.77 -8.86 -9.86
CA PHE A 150 11.61 -7.79 -10.42
C PHE A 150 13.11 -7.97 -10.09
N GLY A 151 13.48 -8.99 -9.31
CA GLY A 151 14.85 -9.32 -8.95
C GLY A 151 15.48 -8.43 -7.88
N ALA A 152 15.07 -7.19 -7.79
CA ALA A 152 15.54 -6.21 -6.82
C ALA A 152 14.41 -5.25 -6.44
N GLU A 153 14.63 -4.48 -5.38
CA GLU A 153 13.76 -3.37 -5.00
C GLU A 153 14.61 -2.14 -4.67
N VAL A 154 14.20 -1.00 -5.22
CA VAL A 154 14.73 0.31 -4.88
C VAL A 154 13.57 1.17 -4.38
N GLY A 155 13.65 1.62 -3.14
CA GLY A 155 12.70 2.55 -2.55
C GLY A 155 13.01 3.97 -3.03
N ILE A 156 12.04 4.63 -3.67
CA ILE A 156 12.18 5.99 -4.15
C ILE A 156 11.14 6.89 -3.48
N SER A 157 9.86 6.70 -3.79
CA SER A 157 8.74 7.47 -3.28
C SER A 157 7.43 6.78 -3.63
N THR A 158 6.38 7.07 -2.86
CA THR A 158 5.01 6.67 -3.16
C THR A 158 4.26 7.71 -4.01
N GLY A 159 4.90 8.82 -4.37
CA GLY A 159 4.37 9.83 -5.26
C GLY A 159 4.16 9.31 -6.68
N ARG A 160 3.38 10.06 -7.50
CA ARG A 160 2.97 9.64 -8.85
C ARG A 160 3.80 10.26 -9.98
N ILE A 161 4.95 10.85 -9.68
CA ILE A 161 5.79 11.51 -10.68
C ILE A 161 6.59 10.49 -11.51
N HIS A 162 6.87 9.33 -10.93
CA HIS A 162 7.57 8.23 -11.57
C HIS A 162 6.88 6.90 -11.20
N ALA A 163 7.52 5.76 -11.50
CA ALA A 163 7.02 4.45 -11.09
C ALA A 163 6.80 4.40 -9.57
N ARG A 164 5.65 3.86 -9.13
CA ARG A 164 5.30 3.67 -7.72
C ARG A 164 5.22 2.18 -7.40
N GLY A 165 5.31 1.87 -6.11
CA GLY A 165 5.37 0.49 -5.61
C GLY A 165 6.80 -0.05 -5.66
N PRO A 166 6.97 -1.36 -5.56
CA PRO A 166 8.26 -2.00 -5.73
C PRO A 166 8.85 -1.67 -7.10
N VAL A 167 10.03 -1.06 -7.11
CA VAL A 167 10.73 -0.61 -8.32
C VAL A 167 11.95 -1.50 -8.54
N GLY A 168 11.96 -2.26 -9.63
CA GLY A 168 13.11 -3.01 -10.11
C GLY A 168 13.97 -2.20 -11.07
N LEU A 169 14.91 -2.88 -11.75
CA LEU A 169 15.86 -2.24 -12.66
C LEU A 169 15.17 -1.43 -13.76
N GLU A 170 14.09 -1.94 -14.34
CA GLU A 170 13.34 -1.27 -15.40
C GLU A 170 12.72 0.06 -14.95
N GLY A 171 12.32 0.16 -13.68
CA GLY A 171 11.77 1.40 -13.12
C GLY A 171 12.81 2.50 -12.85
N LEU A 172 14.11 2.17 -12.90
CA LEU A 172 15.20 3.11 -12.69
C LEU A 172 15.69 3.77 -13.99
N VAL A 173 15.20 3.32 -15.13
CA VAL A 173 15.60 3.84 -16.43
C VAL A 173 14.43 4.54 -17.11
N THR A 174 14.77 5.42 -18.05
CA THR A 174 13.79 6.04 -18.93
C THR A 174 14.31 5.94 -20.37
N TYR A 175 13.47 6.27 -21.30
CA TYR A 175 13.81 6.23 -22.72
C TYR A 175 13.86 7.63 -23.32
N LYS A 176 14.64 7.78 -24.38
CA LYS A 176 14.63 8.95 -25.24
C LYS A 176 14.33 8.53 -26.67
N TYR A 177 13.66 9.38 -27.40
CA TYR A 177 13.44 9.17 -28.82
C TYR A 177 14.64 9.67 -29.62
N VAL A 178 15.16 8.85 -30.53
CA VAL A 178 16.21 9.22 -31.43
C VAL A 178 15.68 9.03 -32.86
N LEU A 179 15.51 10.12 -33.57
CA LEU A 179 15.14 10.10 -34.99
C LEU A 179 16.37 10.35 -35.86
N ARG A 180 16.64 9.45 -36.80
CA ARG A 180 17.72 9.59 -37.75
C ARG A 180 17.17 9.51 -39.18
N SER A 181 17.47 10.51 -39.99
CA SER A 181 17.23 10.42 -41.41
C SER A 181 18.38 9.69 -42.10
N GLN A 182 18.07 8.90 -43.11
CA GLN A 182 19.05 8.30 -43.98
C GLN A 182 19.20 9.17 -45.25
N GLY A 183 20.44 9.45 -45.63
CA GLY A 183 20.78 10.29 -46.78
C GLY A 183 21.23 11.71 -46.39
N GLU A 184 21.72 12.45 -47.41
CA GLU A 184 22.35 13.76 -47.18
C GLU A 184 21.36 14.88 -46.90
N GLN A 185 20.09 14.75 -47.28
CA GLN A 185 19.13 15.85 -47.26
C GLN A 185 18.11 15.81 -46.11
N GLY A 186 18.12 14.76 -45.30
CA GLY A 186 17.10 14.62 -44.22
C GLY A 186 15.65 14.57 -44.76
N HIS A 187 14.70 14.48 -43.86
CA HIS A 187 13.28 14.47 -44.16
C HIS A 187 12.54 15.52 -43.35
N VAL A 188 11.53 16.15 -43.96
CA VAL A 188 10.65 17.11 -43.28
C VAL A 188 9.25 16.50 -43.10
N VAL A 189 8.56 16.86 -42.02
CA VAL A 189 7.23 16.34 -41.70
C VAL A 189 6.22 16.57 -42.84
N GLY A 190 6.38 17.66 -43.61
CA GLY A 190 5.53 18.00 -44.74
C GLY A 190 5.58 17.01 -45.90
N GLU A 191 6.60 16.12 -45.96
CA GLU A 191 6.68 15.06 -46.98
C GLU A 191 5.72 13.88 -46.69
N PHE A 192 5.23 13.81 -45.44
CA PHE A 192 4.39 12.71 -44.98
C PHE A 192 2.94 13.17 -44.80
N GLY A 193 1.98 12.31 -45.12
CA GLY A 193 0.56 12.61 -44.96
C GLY A 193 -0.32 11.58 -45.66
N ARG A 194 -1.64 11.81 -45.60
CA ARG A 194 -2.62 10.96 -46.24
C ARG A 194 -3.00 11.39 -47.66
N GLU A 195 -2.54 12.57 -48.08
CA GLU A 195 -2.82 13.11 -49.42
C GLU A 195 -2.09 12.34 -50.50
N PRO A 196 -2.63 12.29 -51.75
CA PRO A 196 -1.94 11.69 -52.88
C PRO A 196 -0.54 12.31 -53.09
N GLY A 197 0.45 11.45 -53.27
CA GLY A 197 1.86 11.87 -53.50
C GLY A 197 2.67 12.08 -52.22
N LYS A 198 2.08 12.00 -51.04
CA LYS A 198 2.81 12.03 -49.74
C LYS A 198 3.32 10.64 -49.37
N LYS A 199 4.44 10.60 -48.64
CA LYS A 199 4.95 9.38 -48.00
C LYS A 199 3.97 8.97 -46.88
N GLN A 200 3.80 7.68 -46.72
CA GLN A 200 2.89 7.12 -45.71
C GLN A 200 3.69 6.65 -44.47
N TYR A 201 3.13 6.83 -43.28
CA TYR A 201 3.63 6.18 -42.07
C TYR A 201 3.20 4.71 -42.07
N THR A 202 4.16 3.80 -42.03
CA THR A 202 3.85 2.36 -42.06
C THR A 202 3.47 1.80 -40.68
N HIS A 203 3.91 2.44 -39.59
CA HIS A 203 3.73 1.97 -38.21
C HIS A 203 4.17 0.51 -37.97
N GLN A 204 5.17 0.07 -38.75
CA GLN A 204 5.73 -1.27 -38.59
C GLN A 204 6.69 -1.29 -37.39
N PRO A 205 6.59 -2.32 -36.52
CA PRO A 205 7.59 -2.51 -35.45
C PRO A 205 8.98 -2.75 -36.10
N ILE A 206 9.99 -2.11 -35.53
CA ILE A 206 11.38 -2.35 -35.89
C ILE A 206 11.95 -3.38 -34.94
N GLU A 207 12.48 -4.49 -35.43
CA GLU A 207 13.13 -5.48 -34.59
C GLU A 207 14.42 -4.91 -33.97
N ALA A 208 14.58 -5.09 -32.63
CA ALA A 208 15.69 -4.53 -31.88
C ALA A 208 17.10 -4.94 -32.35
N LYS A 209 17.19 -5.98 -33.15
CA LYS A 209 18.46 -6.46 -33.74
C LYS A 209 19.04 -5.57 -34.84
N GLU A 210 18.25 -4.63 -35.35
CA GLU A 210 18.61 -3.76 -36.46
C GLU A 210 18.99 -2.32 -36.04
N LEU A 211 19.01 -2.05 -34.74
CA LEU A 211 19.40 -0.73 -34.25
C LEU A 211 20.93 -0.61 -34.16
N PRO A 212 21.57 0.15 -35.04
CA PRO A 212 22.99 0.46 -34.88
C PRO A 212 23.16 1.38 -33.65
N PHE A 213 23.93 0.93 -32.70
CA PHE A 213 24.39 1.76 -31.58
C PHE A 213 25.42 2.79 -32.06
#